data_564a09043a5605145db42b3101925902
#
_entry.id   564a09043a5605145db42b3101925902
#
_cell.length_a   1.000
_cell.length_b   1.000
_cell.length_c   1.000
_cell.angle_alpha   90.00
_cell.angle_beta   90.00
_cell.angle_gamma   90.00
#
_symmetry.space_group_name_H-M   'P 1'
#
loop_
_entity.id
_entity.type
_entity.pdbx_description
1 polymer ?
#
loop_
_entity_poly.entity_id
_entity_poly.type
_entity_poly.pdbx_seq_one_letter_code
_entity_poly.pdbx_strand_id
1 'polypeptide(L)'
;MPIKKTLIFSFGLFIFLLLVTPAFAKKVLPRARTGGGTKSTSGGSTTGRIGISVRFRGDRRAIIVNFSNLTSARSVGYTLSYNTRGTTQGAGGSIDPSTTGASASRELLLGTCSHGVCRYDTGLTNTRLVVTYTLNNGKRYSKSFRIKV
;
A
#
# COMPACT_ATOMS: atom_id res chain seq x y z
N MET A 1 34.67 47.26 -36.01
CA MET A 1 34.17 45.93 -36.40
C MET A 1 34.39 44.94 -35.25
N PRO A 2 33.34 44.55 -34.48
CA PRO A 2 33.50 43.62 -33.35
C PRO A 2 32.68 42.35 -33.59
N ILE A 3 32.98 41.55 -34.63
CA ILE A 3 32.25 40.33 -34.93
C ILE A 3 32.98 39.06 -34.42
N LYS A 4 34.22 39.15 -33.99
CA LYS A 4 35.02 37.98 -33.59
C LYS A 4 34.83 37.50 -32.15
N LYS A 5 34.24 38.27 -31.26
CA LYS A 5 34.09 37.89 -29.84
C LYS A 5 32.79 37.10 -29.53
N THR A 6 31.76 37.26 -30.35
CA THR A 6 30.45 36.56 -30.16
C THR A 6 30.49 35.10 -30.60
N LEU A 7 31.37 34.78 -31.57
CA LEU A 7 31.45 33.42 -32.12
C LEU A 7 32.11 32.40 -31.14
N ILE A 8 33.07 32.91 -30.35
CA ILE A 8 33.80 32.08 -29.35
C ILE A 8 32.89 31.74 -28.16
N PHE A 9 32.00 32.65 -27.78
CA PHE A 9 31.09 32.41 -26.65
C PHE A 9 29.97 31.41 -27.00
N SER A 10 29.50 31.39 -28.24
CA SER A 10 28.50 30.44 -28.74
C SER A 10 29.05 29.03 -28.85
N PHE A 11 30.33 28.84 -29.20
CA PHE A 11 30.94 27.54 -29.31
C PHE A 11 31.26 26.89 -27.97
N GLY A 12 31.59 27.69 -26.97
CA GLY A 12 31.81 27.22 -25.57
C GLY A 12 30.56 26.73 -24.91
N LEU A 13 29.39 27.34 -25.17
CA LEU A 13 28.10 26.94 -24.59
C LEU A 13 27.60 25.62 -25.18
N PHE A 14 27.92 25.34 -26.46
CA PHE A 14 27.49 24.10 -27.12
C PHE A 14 28.27 22.87 -26.67
N ILE A 15 29.53 23.02 -26.26
CA ILE A 15 30.37 21.91 -25.77
C ILE A 15 29.95 21.50 -24.35
N PHE A 16 29.43 22.42 -23.55
CA PHE A 16 28.99 22.09 -22.17
C PHE A 16 27.70 21.26 -22.12
N LEU A 17 26.88 21.27 -23.19
CA LEU A 17 25.63 20.52 -23.25
C LEU A 17 25.80 19.01 -23.54
N LEU A 18 26.99 18.56 -23.93
CA LEU A 18 27.24 17.18 -24.33
C LEU A 18 27.74 16.28 -23.17
N LEU A 19 27.91 16.80 -21.96
CA LEU A 19 28.44 16.02 -20.83
C LEU A 19 27.37 15.52 -19.85
N VAL A 20 26.08 15.66 -20.18
CA VAL A 20 25.01 15.04 -19.37
C VAL A 20 24.87 13.58 -19.78
N THR A 21 25.66 12.73 -19.16
CA THR A 21 25.47 11.27 -19.24
C THR A 21 24.24 10.89 -18.42
N PRO A 22 23.21 10.23 -19.01
CA PRO A 22 22.11 9.72 -18.24
C PRO A 22 22.62 8.59 -17.34
N ALA A 23 22.59 8.80 -16.03
CA ALA A 23 22.80 7.75 -15.06
C ALA A 23 21.62 6.77 -15.14
N PHE A 24 21.80 5.65 -15.81
CA PHE A 24 20.87 4.55 -15.77
C PHE A 24 20.92 3.92 -14.38
N ALA A 25 20.01 4.34 -13.51
CA ALA A 25 19.78 3.68 -12.23
C ALA A 25 19.27 2.25 -12.53
N LYS A 26 20.13 1.27 -12.38
CA LYS A 26 19.78 -0.14 -12.48
C LYS A 26 18.83 -0.48 -11.33
N LYS A 27 17.54 -0.50 -11.63
CA LYS A 27 16.50 -0.90 -10.67
C LYS A 27 16.69 -2.40 -10.40
N VAL A 28 17.36 -2.73 -9.30
CA VAL A 28 17.46 -4.10 -8.83
C VAL A 28 16.08 -4.49 -8.31
N LEU A 29 15.35 -5.30 -9.07
CA LEU A 29 14.13 -5.93 -8.59
C LEU A 29 14.51 -6.92 -7.49
N PRO A 30 13.87 -6.89 -6.31
CA PRO A 30 14.03 -7.94 -5.33
C PRO A 30 13.57 -9.27 -5.96
N ARG A 31 14.47 -10.23 -5.97
CA ARG A 31 14.23 -11.59 -6.46
C ARG A 31 13.05 -12.19 -5.70
N ALA A 32 11.94 -12.42 -6.40
CA ALA A 32 10.79 -13.13 -5.85
C ALA A 32 11.23 -14.55 -5.46
N ARG A 33 11.27 -14.84 -4.16
CA ARG A 33 11.34 -16.22 -3.69
C ARG A 33 10.01 -16.89 -4.01
N THR A 34 10.05 -17.73 -5.02
CA THR A 34 9.00 -18.71 -5.30
C THR A 34 9.01 -19.72 -4.17
N GLY A 35 8.04 -19.64 -3.32
CA GLY A 35 7.78 -20.61 -2.26
C GLY A 35 6.29 -20.74 -2.10
N GLY A 36 5.73 -21.81 -2.65
CA GLY A 36 4.32 -22.15 -2.55
C GLY A 36 3.95 -22.55 -1.13
N GLY A 37 2.67 -22.56 -0.87
CA GLY A 37 2.09 -23.16 0.33
C GLY A 37 1.18 -22.21 1.08
N THR A 38 -0.07 -22.26 0.70
CA THR A 38 -1.19 -21.79 1.51
C THR A 38 -1.24 -22.63 2.79
N LYS A 39 -0.72 -22.13 3.88
CA LYS A 39 -1.12 -22.55 5.22
C LYS A 39 -1.55 -21.31 5.97
N SER A 40 -2.83 -21.22 6.24
CA SER A 40 -3.40 -20.39 7.29
C SER A 40 -2.78 -20.85 8.61
N THR A 41 -1.68 -20.24 9.01
CA THR A 41 -1.13 -20.46 10.33
C THR A 41 -1.57 -19.30 11.20
N SER A 42 -2.59 -19.58 11.99
CA SER A 42 -2.92 -18.82 13.17
C SER A 42 -1.73 -18.80 14.11
N GLY A 43 -1.32 -17.60 14.57
CA GLY A 43 -0.62 -17.45 15.82
C GLY A 43 0.87 -17.74 15.83
N GLY A 44 1.65 -16.95 15.12
CA GLY A 44 3.04 -16.72 15.51
C GLY A 44 3.12 -15.38 16.23
N SER A 45 3.25 -15.39 17.55
CA SER A 45 3.56 -14.20 18.35
C SER A 45 4.94 -13.70 17.95
N THR A 46 5.01 -12.87 16.92
CA THR A 46 6.23 -12.11 16.62
C THR A 46 6.28 -10.97 17.61
N THR A 47 7.02 -11.16 18.68
CA THR A 47 7.29 -10.14 19.72
C THR A 47 7.53 -8.78 19.06
N GLY A 48 6.62 -7.82 19.29
CA GLY A 48 6.74 -6.45 18.83
C GLY A 48 6.09 -6.07 17.50
N ARG A 49 5.36 -6.95 16.80
CA ARG A 49 4.60 -6.60 15.59
C ARG A 49 3.11 -6.75 15.82
N ILE A 50 2.30 -5.95 15.10
CA ILE A 50 0.85 -6.12 15.13
C ILE A 50 0.45 -7.41 14.38
N GLY A 51 -0.55 -8.10 14.92
CA GLY A 51 -1.23 -9.20 14.23
C GLY A 51 -2.28 -8.65 13.28
N ILE A 52 -2.38 -9.19 12.06
CA ILE A 52 -3.36 -8.80 11.06
C ILE A 52 -3.95 -10.07 10.48
N SER A 53 -5.28 -10.23 10.58
CA SER A 53 -6.01 -11.28 9.89
C SER A 53 -7.10 -10.69 8.99
N VAL A 54 -7.29 -11.30 7.83
CA VAL A 54 -8.19 -10.81 6.78
C VAL A 54 -9.10 -11.96 6.38
N ARG A 55 -10.41 -11.72 6.39
CA ARG A 55 -11.41 -12.70 5.94
C ARG A 55 -12.59 -12.02 5.28
N PHE A 56 -13.32 -12.72 4.44
CA PHE A 56 -14.61 -12.25 3.96
C PHE A 56 -15.65 -12.27 5.08
N ARG A 57 -16.58 -11.34 5.02
CA ARG A 57 -17.88 -11.45 5.70
C ARG A 57 -18.65 -12.62 5.07
N GLY A 58 -19.55 -13.26 5.79
CA GLY A 58 -20.26 -14.47 5.35
C GLY A 58 -20.99 -14.31 4.01
N ASP A 59 -21.52 -13.13 3.71
CA ASP A 59 -22.19 -12.80 2.45
C ASP A 59 -21.22 -12.39 1.32
N ARG A 60 -19.89 -12.38 1.59
CA ARG A 60 -18.82 -11.98 0.67
C ARG A 60 -18.92 -10.53 0.14
N ARG A 61 -19.76 -9.69 0.74
CA ARG A 61 -19.96 -8.29 0.36
C ARG A 61 -19.08 -7.31 1.14
N ALA A 62 -18.29 -7.83 2.07
CA ALA A 62 -17.32 -7.07 2.85
C ALA A 62 -16.12 -7.92 3.23
N ILE A 63 -15.03 -7.23 3.56
CA ILE A 63 -13.82 -7.82 4.14
C ILE A 63 -13.75 -7.39 5.59
N ILE A 64 -13.55 -8.35 6.48
CA ILE A 64 -13.31 -8.12 7.89
C ILE A 64 -11.82 -8.20 8.14
N VAL A 65 -11.25 -7.13 8.66
CA VAL A 65 -9.84 -7.03 9.03
C VAL A 65 -9.75 -6.93 10.54
N ASN A 66 -9.13 -7.93 11.16
CA ASN A 66 -8.87 -7.90 12.60
C ASN A 66 -7.40 -7.56 12.85
N PHE A 67 -7.20 -6.68 13.80
CA PHE A 67 -5.91 -6.23 14.27
C PHE A 67 -5.74 -6.65 15.73
N SER A 68 -4.56 -7.12 16.08
CA SER A 68 -4.18 -7.49 17.44
C SER A 68 -2.80 -6.96 17.79
N ASN A 69 -2.49 -6.90 19.07
CA ASN A 69 -1.24 -6.34 19.59
C ASN A 69 -1.01 -4.88 19.13
N LEU A 70 -2.09 -4.10 19.06
CA LEU A 70 -2.04 -2.70 18.63
C LEU A 70 -1.24 -1.81 19.58
N THR A 71 -1.11 -2.18 20.85
CA THR A 71 -0.34 -1.44 21.84
C THR A 71 1.14 -1.32 21.51
N SER A 72 1.66 -2.18 20.61
CA SER A 72 3.03 -2.09 20.11
C SER A 72 3.21 -1.08 18.97
N ALA A 73 2.10 -0.55 18.42
CA ALA A 73 2.10 0.41 17.32
C ALA A 73 1.70 1.80 17.79
N ARG A 74 2.29 2.82 17.15
CA ARG A 74 1.93 4.23 17.31
C ARG A 74 0.77 4.61 16.38
N SER A 75 0.73 4.03 15.17
CA SER A 75 -0.30 4.31 14.18
C SER A 75 -0.45 3.14 13.22
N VAL A 76 -1.67 2.93 12.73
CA VAL A 76 -1.98 1.93 11.71
C VAL A 76 -2.86 2.57 10.65
N GLY A 77 -2.49 2.44 9.39
CA GLY A 77 -3.29 2.80 8.23
C GLY A 77 -3.64 1.56 7.42
N TYR A 78 -4.79 1.55 6.78
CA TYR A 78 -5.19 0.46 5.90
C TYR A 78 -5.93 1.00 4.67
N THR A 79 -5.71 0.36 3.53
CA THR A 79 -6.35 0.70 2.26
C THR A 79 -6.70 -0.58 1.52
N LEU A 80 -7.98 -0.75 1.25
CA LEU A 80 -8.52 -1.75 0.34
C LEU A 80 -8.66 -1.13 -1.03
N SER A 81 -8.21 -1.81 -2.07
CA SER A 81 -8.42 -1.43 -3.47
C SER A 81 -8.87 -2.63 -4.28
N TYR A 82 -9.74 -2.42 -5.24
CA TYR A 82 -10.23 -3.44 -6.17
C TYR A 82 -10.71 -2.79 -7.47
N ASN A 83 -10.74 -3.56 -8.54
CA ASN A 83 -11.32 -3.11 -9.80
C ASN A 83 -12.71 -3.72 -9.96
N THR A 84 -13.64 -2.90 -10.44
CA THR A 84 -15.00 -3.31 -10.80
C THR A 84 -15.43 -2.54 -12.06
N ARG A 85 -15.95 -3.25 -13.06
CA ARG A 85 -16.44 -2.63 -14.32
C ARG A 85 -15.46 -1.65 -14.96
N GLY A 86 -14.17 -1.95 -14.93
CA GLY A 86 -13.11 -1.10 -15.49
C GLY A 86 -12.72 0.11 -14.62
N THR A 87 -13.31 0.28 -13.45
CA THR A 87 -13.00 1.38 -12.52
C THR A 87 -12.33 0.83 -11.26
N THR A 88 -11.33 1.53 -10.75
CA THR A 88 -10.72 1.22 -9.45
C THR A 88 -11.53 1.86 -8.34
N GLN A 89 -11.93 1.05 -7.38
CA GLN A 89 -12.64 1.43 -6.17
C GLN A 89 -11.80 1.09 -4.94
N GLY A 90 -12.17 1.66 -3.80
CA GLY A 90 -11.50 1.31 -2.55
C GLY A 90 -12.12 1.93 -1.33
N ALA A 91 -11.65 1.44 -0.18
CA ALA A 91 -11.99 1.95 1.14
C ALA A 91 -10.74 1.93 2.02
N GLY A 92 -10.63 2.89 2.90
CA GLY A 92 -9.47 2.95 3.79
C GLY A 92 -9.75 3.73 5.05
N GLY A 93 -8.78 3.72 5.95
CA GLY A 93 -8.85 4.44 7.20
C GLY A 93 -7.60 4.30 8.03
N SER A 94 -7.67 4.83 9.23
CA SER A 94 -6.61 4.74 10.22
C SER A 94 -7.15 4.22 11.55
N ILE A 95 -6.25 3.69 12.36
CA ILE A 95 -6.49 3.30 13.75
C ILE A 95 -5.44 4.01 14.58
N ASP A 96 -5.89 4.71 15.59
CA ASP A 96 -5.04 5.21 16.66
C ASP A 96 -5.07 4.19 17.80
N PRO A 97 -3.94 3.48 18.05
CA PRO A 97 -3.87 2.48 19.10
C PRO A 97 -4.05 3.07 20.52
N SER A 98 -3.75 4.36 20.71
CA SER A 98 -3.87 5.03 22.01
C SER A 98 -5.32 5.12 22.45
N THR A 99 -6.26 5.28 21.52
CA THR A 99 -7.69 5.39 21.80
C THR A 99 -8.45 4.08 21.58
N THR A 100 -7.92 3.19 20.73
CA THR A 100 -8.60 1.95 20.35
C THR A 100 -8.28 0.77 21.28
N GLY A 101 -7.10 0.79 21.92
CA GLY A 101 -6.63 -0.30 22.79
C GLY A 101 -5.88 -1.41 22.04
N ALA A 102 -5.84 -2.62 22.64
CA ALA A 102 -4.97 -3.70 22.17
C ALA A 102 -5.44 -4.38 20.88
N SER A 103 -6.69 -4.26 20.51
CA SER A 103 -7.27 -4.91 19.33
C SER A 103 -8.36 -4.07 18.67
N ALA A 104 -8.56 -4.28 17.36
CA ALA A 104 -9.62 -3.64 16.61
C ALA A 104 -10.12 -4.57 15.50
N SER A 105 -11.38 -4.39 15.10
CA SER A 105 -11.96 -4.97 13.90
C SER A 105 -12.47 -3.86 13.00
N ARG A 106 -12.25 -4.01 11.69
CA ARG A 106 -12.78 -3.10 10.68
C ARG A 106 -13.47 -3.89 9.60
N GLU A 107 -14.66 -3.45 9.24
CA GLU A 107 -15.40 -3.97 8.10
C GLU A 107 -15.24 -3.02 6.93
N LEU A 108 -14.76 -3.54 5.81
CA LEU A 108 -14.54 -2.79 4.57
C LEU A 108 -15.51 -3.31 3.53
N LEU A 109 -16.50 -2.52 3.21
CA LEU A 109 -17.53 -2.88 2.23
C LEU A 109 -16.92 -2.93 0.83
N LEU A 110 -17.35 -3.90 0.04
CA LEU A 110 -17.11 -3.99 -1.40
C LEU A 110 -18.27 -3.30 -2.12
N GLY A 111 -18.27 -1.97 -2.07
CA GLY A 111 -19.36 -1.14 -2.55
C GLY A 111 -19.49 0.15 -1.75
N THR A 112 -20.62 0.79 -1.86
CA THR A 112 -20.93 2.07 -1.20
C THR A 112 -22.24 2.01 -0.44
N CYS A 113 -22.32 2.67 0.71
CA CYS A 113 -23.56 2.85 1.45
C CYS A 113 -23.82 4.34 1.67
N SER A 114 -25.04 4.77 1.42
CA SER A 114 -25.50 6.13 1.68
C SER A 114 -26.91 6.10 2.24
N HIS A 115 -27.14 6.81 3.35
CA HIS A 115 -28.46 6.91 4.00
C HIS A 115 -29.14 5.56 4.26
N GLY A 116 -28.35 4.55 4.70
CA GLY A 116 -28.86 3.21 4.98
C GLY A 116 -29.07 2.30 3.76
N VAL A 117 -28.89 2.80 2.55
CA VAL A 117 -28.97 2.03 1.32
C VAL A 117 -27.58 1.67 0.82
N CYS A 118 -27.29 0.36 0.71
CA CYS A 118 -26.01 -0.13 0.25
C CYS A 118 -26.11 -0.65 -1.18
N ARG A 119 -25.15 -0.25 -2.02
CA ARG A 119 -24.90 -0.81 -3.34
C ARG A 119 -23.57 -1.57 -3.29
N TYR A 120 -23.62 -2.86 -3.64
CA TYR A 120 -22.44 -3.71 -3.68
C TYR A 120 -21.91 -3.86 -5.08
N ASP A 121 -20.58 -3.83 -5.21
CA ASP A 121 -19.91 -4.02 -6.48
C ASP A 121 -19.86 -5.51 -6.84
N THR A 122 -19.88 -5.80 -8.13
CA THR A 122 -19.82 -7.14 -8.71
C THR A 122 -18.68 -7.25 -9.72
N GLY A 123 -18.24 -8.47 -10.04
CA GLY A 123 -17.14 -8.68 -10.99
C GLY A 123 -15.82 -8.10 -10.50
N LEU A 124 -15.55 -8.27 -9.21
CA LEU A 124 -14.36 -7.72 -8.57
C LEU A 124 -13.10 -8.42 -9.07
N THR A 125 -12.07 -7.64 -9.35
CA THR A 125 -10.74 -8.15 -9.74
C THR A 125 -9.66 -7.34 -9.02
N ASN A 126 -8.43 -7.87 -8.97
CA ASN A 126 -7.26 -7.21 -8.39
C ASN A 126 -7.48 -6.72 -6.95
N THR A 127 -8.30 -7.42 -6.17
CA THR A 127 -8.61 -7.03 -4.80
C THR A 127 -7.38 -7.18 -3.92
N ARG A 128 -6.98 -6.07 -3.31
CA ARG A 128 -5.79 -5.97 -2.47
C ARG A 128 -6.06 -5.11 -1.24
N LEU A 129 -5.64 -5.60 -0.09
CA LEU A 129 -5.56 -4.82 1.14
C LEU A 129 -4.10 -4.52 1.44
N VAL A 130 -3.78 -3.27 1.67
CA VAL A 130 -2.47 -2.82 2.15
C VAL A 130 -2.65 -2.27 3.55
N VAL A 131 -1.86 -2.76 4.49
CA VAL A 131 -1.80 -2.24 5.86
C VAL A 131 -0.41 -1.71 6.13
N THR A 132 -0.33 -0.44 6.51
CA THR A 132 0.91 0.22 6.93
C THR A 132 0.83 0.54 8.41
N TYR A 133 1.90 0.35 9.15
CA TYR A 133 1.93 0.71 10.55
C TYR A 133 3.31 1.15 11.01
N THR A 134 3.32 2.01 12.02
CA THR A 134 4.54 2.46 12.67
C THR A 134 4.53 1.93 14.10
N LEU A 135 5.57 1.23 14.48
CA LEU A 135 5.74 0.76 15.86
C LEU A 135 6.18 1.89 16.80
N ASN A 136 6.06 1.69 18.10
CA ASN A 136 6.48 2.64 19.12
C ASN A 136 7.98 2.98 19.05
N ASN A 137 8.81 2.06 18.53
CA ASN A 137 10.24 2.29 18.28
C ASN A 137 10.53 3.04 16.96
N GLY A 138 9.51 3.59 16.28
CA GLY A 138 9.63 4.36 15.05
C GLY A 138 9.77 3.53 13.77
N LYS A 139 9.93 2.21 13.85
CA LYS A 139 10.03 1.35 12.67
C LYS A 139 8.70 1.28 11.93
N ARG A 140 8.75 1.47 10.59
CA ARG A 140 7.59 1.38 9.71
C ARG A 140 7.55 0.03 9.00
N TYR A 141 6.34 -0.49 8.85
CA TYR A 141 6.06 -1.74 8.15
C TYR A 141 4.90 -1.58 7.21
N SER A 142 4.91 -2.38 6.15
CA SER A 142 3.80 -2.51 5.20
C SER A 142 3.53 -3.98 4.93
N LYS A 143 2.26 -4.39 5.01
CA LYS A 143 1.81 -5.73 4.63
C LYS A 143 0.74 -5.62 3.54
N SER A 144 0.86 -6.44 2.51
CA SER A 144 -0.08 -6.50 1.41
C SER A 144 -0.72 -7.89 1.34
N PHE A 145 -2.04 -7.91 1.28
CA PHE A 145 -2.86 -9.11 1.18
C PHE A 145 -3.58 -9.10 -0.17
N ARG A 146 -3.30 -10.09 -1.02
CA ARG A 146 -4.09 -10.32 -2.22
C ARG A 146 -5.30 -11.16 -1.85
N ILE A 147 -6.49 -10.70 -2.16
CA ILE A 147 -7.76 -11.32 -1.79
C ILE A 147 -8.36 -11.91 -3.06
N LYS A 148 -8.60 -13.21 -3.03
CA LYS A 148 -9.29 -13.91 -4.14
C LYS A 148 -10.79 -13.75 -3.94
N VAL A 149 -11.46 -13.03 -4.82
CA VAL A 149 -12.91 -12.79 -4.87
C VAL A 149 -13.59 -13.80 -5.77
#